data_9c83b9d382cb1d5fb3e3cafac15c8882
#
_entry.id   9c83b9d382cb1d5fb3e3cafac15c8882
#
_cell.length_a   1.000
_cell.length_b   1.000
_cell.length_c   1.000
_cell.angle_alpha   90.00
_cell.angle_beta   90.00
_cell.angle_gamma   90.00
#
_symmetry.space_group_name_H-M   'P 1'
#
loop_
_entity.id
_entity.type
_entity.pdbx_description
1 polymer ?
#
loop_
_entity_poly.entity_id
_entity_poly.type
_entity_poly.pdbx_seq_one_letter_code
_entity_poly.pdbx_strand_id
1 'polypeptide(L)'
;QNYSNSNMEKFDVAICGYGPVGATLSLLLAKYNYKVLIIEKNHGPCKTARAINTDGEQLRIFDQFNLAEKVIANSNQIEKVHFSNKDLEPIQTIIASIEDTEMGWPNQVLFYQPELESFLREKIETFKNIEIKESCELVDFNNTNEGVDLLVNEKNQTIKLKSKLLFGCDGASSLIRKKLDINLEDLGYNQKWLVCDAHLTKNIGLKNELVQVCNPSRPGTFLHGRRGHLRFEFRVMPDDDEDSIKEEAYVWELLSPWVNKNNALLERAAIYTFHACIAEKWNENNVFIAGDAAHQMPPFMGAGMGTGIRDVSNLAWKVDLFFKNKCSKDI
;
A
#
# COMPACT_ATOMS: atom_id res chain seq x y z
N GLN A 1 25.48 -12.11 31.23
CA GLN A 1 26.33 -12.47 30.07
C GLN A 1 26.74 -11.19 29.39
N ASN A 2 28.04 -10.89 29.42
CA ASN A 2 28.63 -9.72 28.79
C ASN A 2 28.54 -9.82 27.28
N TYR A 3 27.58 -9.14 26.67
CA TYR A 3 27.60 -8.91 25.23
C TYR A 3 28.64 -7.81 24.95
N SER A 4 29.68 -8.17 24.25
CA SER A 4 30.73 -7.24 23.81
C SER A 4 30.12 -6.11 22.97
N ASN A 5 30.35 -4.88 23.38
CA ASN A 5 29.93 -3.65 22.69
C ASN A 5 30.73 -3.37 21.40
N SER A 6 31.25 -4.41 20.74
CA SER A 6 32.08 -4.27 19.56
C SER A 6 31.22 -4.37 18.29
N ASN A 7 31.07 -3.24 17.60
CA ASN A 7 30.53 -3.08 16.26
C ASN A 7 29.04 -3.36 16.03
N MET A 8 28.15 -2.74 16.80
CA MET A 8 26.76 -2.65 16.41
C MET A 8 26.68 -1.90 15.08
N GLU A 9 26.08 -2.53 14.06
CA GLU A 9 25.90 -1.90 12.77
C GLU A 9 24.97 -0.68 12.86
N LYS A 10 25.39 0.43 12.25
CA LYS A 10 24.72 1.73 12.36
C LYS A 10 24.18 2.17 11.00
N PHE A 11 22.94 2.65 11.01
CA PHE A 11 22.24 3.21 9.87
C PHE A 11 21.83 4.64 10.13
N ASP A 12 21.67 5.44 9.07
CA ASP A 12 21.06 6.75 9.22
C ASP A 12 19.55 6.58 9.45
N VAL A 13 18.92 5.67 8.72
CA VAL A 13 17.49 5.41 8.78
C VAL A 13 17.22 3.92 8.77
N ALA A 14 16.29 3.48 9.62
CA ALA A 14 15.67 2.17 9.54
C ALA A 14 14.19 2.32 9.13
N ILE A 15 13.72 1.46 8.24
CA ILE A 15 12.33 1.40 7.76
C ILE A 15 11.79 0.01 8.07
N CYS A 16 10.75 -0.06 8.87
CA CYS A 16 10.01 -1.29 9.13
C CYS A 16 8.84 -1.41 8.17
N GLY A 17 8.87 -2.44 7.32
CA GLY A 17 7.90 -2.68 6.24
C GLY A 17 8.49 -2.41 4.86
N TYR A 18 8.37 -3.40 3.97
CA TYR A 18 8.87 -3.35 2.58
C TYR A 18 7.75 -3.41 1.54
N GLY A 19 6.56 -2.94 1.92
CA GLY A 19 5.47 -2.66 0.98
C GLY A 19 5.74 -1.39 0.16
N PRO A 20 4.80 -0.97 -0.70
CA PRO A 20 4.99 0.18 -1.60
C PRO A 20 5.43 1.47 -0.90
N VAL A 21 4.91 1.75 0.30
CA VAL A 21 5.22 2.95 1.07
C VAL A 21 6.66 2.92 1.59
N GLY A 22 7.06 1.85 2.27
CA GLY A 22 8.42 1.69 2.79
C GLY A 22 9.47 1.60 1.68
N ALA A 23 9.16 0.91 0.59
CA ALA A 23 10.01 0.82 -0.59
C ALA A 23 10.23 2.22 -1.22
N THR A 24 9.18 3.00 -1.37
CA THR A 24 9.28 4.37 -1.91
C THR A 24 10.10 5.27 -0.99
N LEU A 25 9.87 5.21 0.33
CA LEU A 25 10.66 5.97 1.29
C LEU A 25 12.15 5.62 1.20
N SER A 26 12.48 4.33 1.09
CA SER A 26 13.87 3.89 1.02
C SER A 26 14.58 4.46 -0.22
N LEU A 27 13.92 4.47 -1.38
CA LEU A 27 14.45 5.07 -2.60
C LEU A 27 14.67 6.58 -2.46
N LEU A 28 13.69 7.29 -1.90
CA LEU A 28 13.75 8.73 -1.69
C LEU A 28 14.90 9.12 -0.77
N LEU A 29 15.12 8.40 0.33
CA LEU A 29 16.20 8.66 1.28
C LEU A 29 17.56 8.23 0.73
N ALA A 30 17.63 7.11 0.01
CA ALA A 30 18.85 6.65 -0.60
C ALA A 30 19.38 7.62 -1.68
N LYS A 31 18.47 8.31 -2.39
CA LYS A 31 18.82 9.38 -3.35
C LYS A 31 19.58 10.53 -2.68
N TYR A 32 19.37 10.79 -1.39
CA TYR A 32 20.11 11.75 -0.58
C TYR A 32 21.40 11.17 0.03
N ASN A 33 21.80 9.94 -0.35
CA ASN A 33 22.98 9.21 0.12
C ASN A 33 22.96 8.79 1.59
N TYR A 34 21.79 8.68 2.22
CA TYR A 34 21.68 8.12 3.56
C TYR A 34 21.83 6.60 3.52
N LYS A 35 22.44 6.02 4.57
CA LYS A 35 22.49 4.57 4.78
C LYS A 35 21.16 4.09 5.33
N VAL A 36 20.42 3.35 4.51
CA VAL A 36 19.06 2.90 4.79
C VAL A 36 19.06 1.42 5.09
N LEU A 37 18.37 1.02 6.16
CA LEU A 37 18.03 -0.36 6.48
C LEU A 37 16.54 -0.58 6.25
N ILE A 38 16.18 -1.62 5.50
CA ILE A 38 14.80 -2.12 5.39
C ILE A 38 14.68 -3.39 6.21
N ILE A 39 13.66 -3.46 7.06
CA ILE A 39 13.31 -4.63 7.87
C ILE A 39 11.93 -5.11 7.42
N GLU A 40 11.84 -6.35 6.93
CA GLU A 40 10.60 -6.96 6.46
C GLU A 40 10.48 -8.40 6.98
N LYS A 41 9.37 -8.68 7.66
CA LYS A 41 9.10 -10.00 8.24
C LYS A 41 8.83 -11.10 7.21
N ASN A 42 8.28 -10.72 6.06
CA ASN A 42 7.97 -11.64 4.97
C ASN A 42 9.16 -11.72 3.98
N HIS A 43 9.08 -12.67 3.07
CA HIS A 43 10.01 -12.80 1.96
C HIS A 43 9.32 -12.49 0.63
N GLY A 44 9.99 -11.68 -0.21
CA GLY A 44 9.52 -11.31 -1.54
C GLY A 44 8.34 -10.31 -1.54
N PRO A 45 7.84 -9.96 -2.72
CA PRO A 45 6.69 -9.09 -2.88
C PRO A 45 5.42 -9.74 -2.35
N CYS A 46 4.38 -8.93 -2.11
CA CYS A 46 3.09 -9.44 -1.65
C CYS A 46 2.54 -10.47 -2.65
N LYS A 47 1.95 -11.55 -2.11
CA LYS A 47 1.32 -12.60 -2.94
C LYS A 47 -0.09 -12.23 -3.37
N THR A 48 -0.73 -11.34 -2.63
CA THR A 48 -2.13 -10.97 -2.81
C THR A 48 -2.24 -9.46 -2.98
N ALA A 49 -2.74 -9.01 -4.12
CA ALA A 49 -2.94 -7.61 -4.40
C ALA A 49 -3.96 -7.00 -3.43
N ARG A 50 -3.58 -5.96 -2.69
CA ARG A 50 -4.46 -5.13 -1.86
C ARG A 50 -4.79 -3.84 -2.60
N ALA A 51 -3.76 -3.08 -2.97
CA ALA A 51 -3.89 -1.91 -3.82
C ALA A 51 -3.98 -2.33 -5.29
N ILE A 52 -4.70 -1.54 -6.08
CA ILE A 52 -4.90 -1.80 -7.50
C ILE A 52 -4.80 -0.52 -8.34
N ASN A 53 -4.89 0.65 -7.72
CA ASN A 53 -4.93 1.93 -8.40
C ASN A 53 -3.79 2.84 -7.97
N THR A 54 -3.22 3.58 -8.93
CA THR A 54 -2.27 4.67 -8.71
C THR A 54 -2.60 5.84 -9.64
N ASP A 55 -2.17 7.03 -9.28
CA ASP A 55 -2.47 8.25 -10.01
C ASP A 55 -1.21 8.97 -10.53
N GLY A 56 -1.42 10.07 -11.26
CA GLY A 56 -0.34 10.84 -11.86
C GLY A 56 0.65 11.42 -10.86
N GLU A 57 0.23 11.70 -9.63
CA GLU A 57 1.14 12.20 -8.59
C GLU A 57 2.11 11.11 -8.11
N GLN A 58 1.61 9.90 -7.87
CA GLN A 58 2.49 8.79 -7.52
C GLN A 58 3.40 8.38 -8.68
N LEU A 59 2.88 8.39 -9.91
CA LEU A 59 3.69 8.15 -11.10
C LEU A 59 4.83 9.18 -11.22
N ARG A 60 4.58 10.45 -10.91
CA ARG A 60 5.61 11.49 -10.86
C ARG A 60 6.65 11.23 -9.77
N ILE A 61 6.27 10.65 -8.62
CA ILE A 61 7.22 10.23 -7.60
C ILE A 61 8.07 9.06 -8.10
N PHE A 62 7.45 8.06 -8.74
CA PHE A 62 8.14 6.91 -9.33
C PHE A 62 9.05 7.31 -10.49
N ASP A 63 8.72 8.36 -11.24
CA ASP A 63 9.52 8.88 -12.34
C ASP A 63 10.89 9.39 -11.88
N GLN A 64 11.02 9.87 -10.66
CA GLN A 64 12.32 10.23 -10.08
C GLN A 64 13.32 9.06 -10.09
N PHE A 65 12.86 7.84 -10.27
CA PHE A 65 13.62 6.60 -10.32
C PHE A 65 13.53 5.88 -11.68
N ASN A 66 12.97 6.54 -12.71
CA ASN A 66 12.69 5.98 -14.03
C ASN A 66 11.76 4.75 -13.98
N LEU A 67 10.76 4.76 -13.10
CA LEU A 67 9.81 3.68 -12.93
C LEU A 67 8.42 3.96 -13.51
N ALA A 68 8.05 5.25 -13.75
CA ALA A 68 6.71 5.60 -14.16
C ALA A 68 6.28 4.93 -15.47
N GLU A 69 7.10 5.00 -16.52
CA GLU A 69 6.81 4.36 -17.80
C GLU A 69 6.69 2.82 -17.67
N LYS A 70 7.55 2.20 -16.85
CA LYS A 70 7.48 0.75 -16.58
C LYS A 70 6.18 0.37 -15.88
N VAL A 71 5.72 1.18 -14.91
CA VAL A 71 4.46 0.97 -14.22
C VAL A 71 3.29 1.11 -15.20
N ILE A 72 3.25 2.18 -16.01
CA ILE A 72 2.19 2.41 -17.00
C ILE A 72 2.13 1.28 -18.03
N ALA A 73 3.27 0.88 -18.60
CA ALA A 73 3.36 -0.19 -19.59
C ALA A 73 2.86 -1.54 -19.03
N ASN A 74 2.89 -1.70 -17.71
CA ASN A 74 2.39 -2.88 -17.00
C ASN A 74 1.09 -2.63 -16.23
N SER A 75 0.28 -1.68 -16.66
CA SER A 75 -1.00 -1.32 -16.05
C SER A 75 -2.08 -1.16 -17.11
N ASN A 76 -3.34 -1.19 -16.69
CA ASN A 76 -4.45 -0.75 -17.52
C ASN A 76 -4.77 0.71 -17.19
N GLN A 77 -4.88 1.55 -18.20
CA GLN A 77 -5.36 2.92 -18.03
C GLN A 77 -6.89 2.92 -18.01
N ILE A 78 -7.47 3.63 -17.04
CA ILE A 78 -8.93 3.77 -16.96
C ILE A 78 -9.34 4.88 -17.92
N GLU A 79 -10.25 4.55 -18.84
CA GLU A 79 -10.84 5.52 -19.79
C GLU A 79 -12.07 6.21 -19.21
N LYS A 80 -12.86 5.46 -18.42
CA LYS A 80 -14.11 5.93 -17.85
C LYS A 80 -14.35 5.39 -16.44
N VAL A 81 -14.96 6.23 -15.62
CA VAL A 81 -15.53 5.84 -14.34
C VAL A 81 -17.04 6.00 -14.44
N HIS A 82 -17.77 4.91 -14.28
CA HIS A 82 -19.23 4.88 -14.30
C HIS A 82 -19.77 4.76 -12.87
N PHE A 83 -20.64 5.68 -12.50
CA PHE A 83 -21.59 5.48 -11.39
C PHE A 83 -22.85 4.94 -12.01
N SER A 84 -23.22 3.71 -11.70
CA SER A 84 -24.36 3.02 -12.31
C SER A 84 -25.42 2.64 -11.28
N ASN A 85 -26.64 2.42 -11.77
CA ASN A 85 -27.72 1.84 -10.97
C ASN A 85 -27.50 0.32 -10.79
N LYS A 86 -28.48 -0.34 -10.15
CA LYS A 86 -28.45 -1.81 -9.92
C LYS A 86 -28.42 -2.65 -11.21
N ASP A 87 -28.93 -2.11 -12.31
CA ASP A 87 -29.00 -2.77 -13.61
C ASP A 87 -27.79 -2.43 -14.51
N LEU A 88 -26.76 -1.83 -13.92
CA LEU A 88 -25.51 -1.37 -14.56
C LEU A 88 -25.71 -0.27 -15.61
N GLU A 89 -26.84 0.42 -15.58
CA GLU A 89 -27.07 1.58 -16.44
C GLU A 89 -26.35 2.80 -15.82
N PRO A 90 -25.55 3.54 -16.61
CA PRO A 90 -24.82 4.70 -16.10
C PRO A 90 -25.77 5.81 -15.61
N ILE A 91 -25.66 6.20 -14.35
CA ILE A 91 -26.26 7.42 -13.79
C ILE A 91 -25.38 8.60 -14.13
N GLN A 92 -24.07 8.43 -13.99
CA GLN A 92 -23.04 9.42 -14.33
C GLN A 92 -21.82 8.74 -14.88
N THR A 93 -21.17 9.38 -15.85
CA THR A 93 -19.89 8.94 -16.40
C THR A 93 -18.88 10.07 -16.29
N ILE A 94 -17.73 9.76 -15.73
CA ILE A 94 -16.56 10.64 -15.70
C ILE A 94 -15.57 10.07 -16.72
N ILE A 95 -15.11 10.91 -17.65
CA ILE A 95 -14.06 10.54 -18.58
C ILE A 95 -12.73 10.79 -17.88
N ALA A 96 -11.95 9.75 -17.68
CA ALA A 96 -10.60 9.84 -17.14
C ALA A 96 -9.66 10.22 -18.31
N SER A 97 -8.88 11.27 -18.14
CA SER A 97 -7.86 11.63 -19.12
C SER A 97 -6.73 10.62 -19.09
N ILE A 98 -6.48 9.96 -20.22
CA ILE A 98 -5.32 9.09 -20.45
C ILE A 98 -4.17 9.85 -21.11
N GLU A 99 -4.42 11.09 -21.55
CA GLU A 99 -3.43 11.99 -22.14
C GLU A 99 -2.75 12.84 -21.05
N ASP A 100 -1.81 13.66 -21.46
CA ASP A 100 -1.05 14.55 -20.58
C ASP A 100 -1.95 15.35 -19.65
N THR A 101 -1.81 15.09 -18.37
CA THR A 101 -2.47 15.85 -17.31
C THR A 101 -1.53 16.94 -16.78
N GLU A 102 -2.04 17.79 -15.89
CA GLU A 102 -1.20 18.78 -15.19
C GLU A 102 -0.03 18.13 -14.42
N MET A 103 -0.14 16.85 -14.09
CA MET A 103 0.94 16.07 -13.43
C MET A 103 1.95 15.50 -14.42
N GLY A 104 1.71 15.59 -15.74
CA GLY A 104 2.52 14.99 -16.80
C GLY A 104 2.34 13.48 -16.97
N TRP A 105 1.37 12.87 -16.26
CA TRP A 105 1.08 11.45 -16.26
C TRP A 105 -0.42 11.17 -16.26
N PRO A 106 -0.89 9.98 -16.69
CA PRO A 106 -2.30 9.61 -16.62
C PRO A 106 -2.90 9.78 -15.23
N ASN A 107 -4.16 10.21 -15.16
CA ASN A 107 -4.84 10.46 -13.89
C ASN A 107 -5.06 9.21 -13.06
N GLN A 108 -5.31 8.05 -13.72
CA GLN A 108 -5.54 6.79 -13.04
C GLN A 108 -5.06 5.62 -13.88
N VAL A 109 -4.30 4.74 -13.28
CA VAL A 109 -3.89 3.48 -13.88
C VAL A 109 -4.10 2.34 -12.88
N LEU A 110 -4.61 1.22 -13.39
CA LEU A 110 -4.80 0.01 -12.61
C LEU A 110 -3.58 -0.90 -12.79
N PHE A 111 -2.81 -1.03 -11.74
CA PHE A 111 -1.62 -1.87 -11.69
C PHE A 111 -1.90 -3.21 -10.98
N TYR A 112 -0.95 -4.13 -11.05
CA TYR A 112 -0.96 -5.35 -10.25
C TYR A 112 0.10 -5.23 -9.16
N GLN A 113 -0.30 -5.21 -7.89
CA GLN A 113 0.59 -4.86 -6.77
C GLN A 113 1.86 -5.72 -6.68
N PRO A 114 1.82 -7.05 -6.85
CA PRO A 114 3.05 -7.86 -6.84
C PRO A 114 4.08 -7.42 -7.90
N GLU A 115 3.62 -6.97 -9.08
CA GLU A 115 4.52 -6.44 -10.12
C GLU A 115 5.10 -5.08 -9.72
N LEU A 116 4.27 -4.16 -9.20
CA LEU A 116 4.74 -2.87 -8.72
C LEU A 116 5.80 -3.04 -7.64
N GLU A 117 5.56 -3.91 -6.66
CA GLU A 117 6.53 -4.20 -5.61
C GLU A 117 7.82 -4.81 -6.18
N SER A 118 7.73 -5.67 -7.20
CA SER A 118 8.91 -6.21 -7.89
C SER A 118 9.71 -5.10 -8.56
N PHE A 119 9.07 -4.15 -9.23
CA PHE A 119 9.76 -3.03 -9.88
C PHE A 119 10.47 -2.12 -8.88
N LEU A 120 9.82 -1.84 -7.74
CA LEU A 120 10.43 -1.07 -6.66
C LEU A 120 11.65 -1.81 -6.08
N ARG A 121 11.55 -3.12 -5.85
CA ARG A 121 12.63 -3.97 -5.33
C ARG A 121 13.81 -4.03 -6.29
N GLU A 122 13.59 -4.31 -7.58
CA GLU A 122 14.63 -4.27 -8.61
C GLU A 122 15.38 -2.93 -8.62
N LYS A 123 14.65 -1.82 -8.44
CA LYS A 123 15.25 -0.50 -8.38
C LYS A 123 16.08 -0.30 -7.11
N ILE A 124 15.56 -0.75 -5.97
CA ILE A 124 16.24 -0.66 -4.66
C ILE A 124 17.57 -1.42 -4.69
N GLU A 125 17.64 -2.58 -5.32
CA GLU A 125 18.85 -3.38 -5.46
C GLU A 125 19.97 -2.66 -6.22
N THR A 126 19.65 -1.63 -6.99
CA THR A 126 20.68 -0.79 -7.66
C THR A 126 21.37 0.19 -6.72
N PHE A 127 20.84 0.41 -5.50
CA PHE A 127 21.39 1.33 -4.52
C PHE A 127 22.29 0.62 -3.51
N LYS A 128 23.59 0.99 -3.49
CA LYS A 128 24.58 0.38 -2.59
C LYS A 128 24.42 0.81 -1.12
N ASN A 129 23.68 1.87 -0.86
CA ASN A 129 23.44 2.44 0.46
C ASN A 129 22.11 1.97 1.09
N ILE A 130 21.44 0.99 0.47
CA ILE A 130 20.28 0.32 1.05
C ILE A 130 20.66 -1.11 1.42
N GLU A 131 20.45 -1.47 2.67
CA GLU A 131 20.52 -2.84 3.16
C GLU A 131 19.11 -3.39 3.38
N ILE A 132 18.83 -4.59 2.89
CA ILE A 132 17.54 -5.24 2.98
C ILE A 132 17.66 -6.48 3.87
N LYS A 133 16.82 -6.56 4.90
CA LYS A 133 16.63 -7.74 5.75
C LYS A 133 15.20 -8.24 5.61
N GLU A 134 15.01 -9.21 4.73
CA GLU A 134 13.75 -9.97 4.62
C GLU A 134 13.75 -11.19 5.55
N SER A 135 12.56 -11.73 5.82
CA SER A 135 12.38 -12.77 6.84
C SER A 135 13.00 -12.35 8.19
N CYS A 136 12.97 -11.06 8.44
CA CYS A 136 13.51 -10.38 9.60
C CYS A 136 12.43 -9.51 10.24
N GLU A 137 12.10 -9.78 11.49
CA GLU A 137 11.02 -9.10 12.19
C GLU A 137 11.58 -8.12 13.24
N LEU A 138 11.13 -6.87 13.20
CA LEU A 138 11.35 -5.94 14.30
C LEU A 138 10.51 -6.40 15.50
N VAL A 139 11.19 -6.79 16.57
CA VAL A 139 10.54 -7.31 17.80
C VAL A 139 10.34 -6.19 18.82
N ASP A 140 11.35 -5.33 18.93
CA ASP A 140 11.36 -4.23 19.88
C ASP A 140 12.28 -3.10 19.45
N PHE A 141 12.14 -1.94 20.05
CA PHE A 141 13.05 -0.83 19.87
C PHE A 141 13.10 0.06 21.13
N ASN A 142 14.23 0.72 21.32
CA ASN A 142 14.40 1.71 22.36
C ASN A 142 14.72 3.08 21.72
N ASN A 143 13.80 4.03 21.90
CA ASN A 143 13.88 5.38 21.34
C ASN A 143 14.65 6.29 22.32
N THR A 144 15.88 6.63 21.98
CA THR A 144 16.79 7.42 22.83
C THR A 144 17.04 8.80 22.21
N ASN A 145 17.67 9.71 22.96
CA ASN A 145 18.04 11.01 22.42
C ASN A 145 19.11 10.94 21.31
N GLU A 146 19.88 9.84 21.27
CA GLU A 146 20.97 9.63 20.31
C GLU A 146 20.53 8.85 19.06
N GLY A 147 19.29 8.36 19.02
CA GLY A 147 18.75 7.52 17.94
C GLY A 147 17.90 6.38 18.48
N VAL A 148 17.78 5.32 17.71
CA VAL A 148 16.91 4.18 18.00
C VAL A 148 17.74 2.91 18.02
N ASP A 149 17.72 2.20 19.14
CA ASP A 149 18.25 0.84 19.24
C ASP A 149 17.16 -0.13 18.81
N LEU A 150 17.47 -1.01 17.85
CA LEU A 150 16.53 -1.93 17.24
C LEU A 150 16.84 -3.35 17.70
N LEU A 151 15.79 -4.09 18.05
CA LEU A 151 15.87 -5.52 18.34
C LEU A 151 15.11 -6.27 17.25
N VAL A 152 15.81 -7.03 16.42
CA VAL A 152 15.22 -7.77 15.31
C VAL A 152 15.43 -9.26 15.50
N ASN A 153 14.49 -10.06 15.00
CA ASN A 153 14.59 -11.50 14.94
C ASN A 153 14.84 -11.92 13.48
N GLU A 154 16.01 -12.48 13.22
CA GLU A 154 16.40 -13.00 11.91
C GLU A 154 16.81 -14.47 12.09
N LYS A 155 16.15 -15.40 11.38
CA LYS A 155 16.45 -16.85 11.44
C LYS A 155 16.49 -17.41 12.87
N ASN A 156 15.53 -17.02 13.71
CA ASN A 156 15.45 -17.39 15.13
C ASN A 156 16.63 -16.86 15.99
N GLN A 157 17.36 -15.90 15.52
CA GLN A 157 18.39 -15.21 16.28
C GLN A 157 18.00 -13.76 16.53
N THR A 158 18.18 -13.29 17.75
CA THR A 158 17.93 -11.90 18.09
C THR A 158 19.19 -11.09 17.84
N ILE A 159 19.06 -10.07 16.98
CA ILE A 159 20.17 -9.19 16.57
C ILE A 159 19.85 -7.77 17.03
N LYS A 160 20.87 -7.05 17.50
CA LYS A 160 20.78 -5.64 17.85
C LYS A 160 21.37 -4.78 16.74
N LEU A 161 20.62 -3.79 16.30
CA LEU A 161 21.02 -2.82 15.28
C LEU A 161 20.76 -1.40 15.83
N LYS A 162 21.32 -0.39 15.18
CA LYS A 162 21.10 1.01 15.57
C LYS A 162 20.84 1.89 14.37
N SER A 163 19.88 2.83 14.49
CA SER A 163 19.64 3.87 13.49
C SER A 163 19.47 5.23 14.15
N LYS A 164 19.66 6.32 13.39
CA LYS A 164 19.35 7.66 13.89
C LYS A 164 17.84 7.89 13.93
N LEU A 165 17.12 7.42 12.89
CA LEU A 165 15.67 7.51 12.79
C LEU A 165 15.08 6.14 12.46
N LEU A 166 13.85 5.88 12.92
CA LEU A 166 13.06 4.70 12.60
C LEU A 166 11.71 5.13 11.98
N PHE A 167 11.35 4.52 10.87
CA PHE A 167 10.06 4.74 10.21
C PHE A 167 9.22 3.46 10.23
N GLY A 168 8.02 3.55 10.80
CA GLY A 168 7.01 2.51 10.76
C GLY A 168 6.13 2.62 9.51
N CYS A 169 6.46 1.84 8.49
CA CYS A 169 5.64 1.58 7.31
C CYS A 169 5.07 0.15 7.37
N ASP A 170 4.77 -0.31 8.57
CA ASP A 170 4.45 -1.70 8.94
C ASP A 170 2.94 -2.01 8.93
N GLY A 171 2.16 -1.14 8.26
CA GLY A 171 0.77 -1.38 7.92
C GLY A 171 -0.22 -1.14 9.06
N ALA A 172 -1.49 -1.48 8.82
CA ALA A 172 -2.62 -1.18 9.71
C ALA A 172 -2.44 -1.71 11.14
N SER A 173 -1.79 -2.86 11.29
CA SER A 173 -1.51 -3.50 12.59
C SER A 173 -0.21 -3.05 13.24
N SER A 174 0.38 -1.93 12.81
CA SER A 174 1.70 -1.43 13.16
C SER A 174 2.13 -1.75 14.59
N LEU A 175 3.25 -2.48 14.71
CA LEU A 175 3.93 -2.72 15.98
C LEU A 175 4.49 -1.41 16.54
N ILE A 176 5.08 -0.59 15.66
CA ILE A 176 5.72 0.66 16.03
C ILE A 176 4.70 1.62 16.65
N ARG A 177 3.55 1.84 15.98
CA ARG A 177 2.48 2.67 16.53
C ARG A 177 2.03 2.20 17.91
N LYS A 178 1.80 0.89 18.06
CA LYS A 178 1.37 0.30 19.34
C LYS A 178 2.40 0.46 20.45
N LYS A 179 3.68 0.28 20.14
CA LYS A 179 4.76 0.45 21.13
C LYS A 179 5.00 1.91 21.53
N LEU A 180 4.65 2.85 20.68
CA LEU A 180 4.63 4.28 21.01
C LEU A 180 3.36 4.70 21.75
N ASP A 181 2.42 3.79 21.99
CA ASP A 181 1.12 4.07 22.62
C ASP A 181 0.34 5.20 21.88
N ILE A 182 0.44 5.19 20.54
CA ILE A 182 -0.26 6.14 19.68
C ILE A 182 -1.62 5.57 19.32
N ASN A 183 -2.68 6.24 19.76
CA ASN A 183 -4.04 5.88 19.44
C ASN A 183 -4.43 6.28 18.01
N LEU A 184 -5.42 5.60 17.48
CA LEU A 184 -6.11 5.97 16.25
C LEU A 184 -7.44 6.62 16.60
N GLU A 185 -7.64 7.84 16.11
CA GLU A 185 -8.95 8.49 16.13
C GLU A 185 -9.85 7.82 15.09
N ASP A 186 -11.00 7.30 15.52
CA ASP A 186 -12.01 6.69 14.65
C ASP A 186 -12.90 7.81 14.06
N LEU A 187 -12.89 7.92 12.74
CA LEU A 187 -13.69 8.90 12.00
C LEU A 187 -15.11 8.39 11.66
N GLY A 188 -15.52 7.27 12.26
CA GLY A 188 -16.89 6.76 12.18
C GLY A 188 -17.21 5.90 10.95
N TYR A 189 -16.23 5.44 10.20
CA TYR A 189 -16.43 4.46 9.13
C TYR A 189 -15.91 3.09 9.56
N ASN A 190 -16.82 2.12 9.64
CA ASN A 190 -16.49 0.73 9.97
C ASN A 190 -17.43 -0.18 9.20
N GLN A 191 -17.02 -0.60 8.00
CA GLN A 191 -17.84 -1.40 7.11
C GLN A 191 -17.09 -2.62 6.59
N LYS A 192 -17.81 -3.73 6.52
CA LYS A 192 -17.31 -4.98 5.92
C LYS A 192 -17.63 -5.01 4.43
N TRP A 193 -16.65 -5.42 3.66
CA TRP A 193 -16.75 -5.59 2.21
C TRP A 193 -16.20 -6.95 1.80
N LEU A 194 -16.95 -7.65 0.99
CA LEU A 194 -16.49 -8.86 0.31
C LEU A 194 -15.66 -8.42 -0.90
N VAL A 195 -14.38 -8.73 -0.89
CA VAL A 195 -13.44 -8.47 -1.98
C VAL A 195 -13.19 -9.76 -2.72
N CYS A 196 -13.52 -9.77 -4.01
CA CYS A 196 -13.31 -10.90 -4.89
C CYS A 196 -12.30 -10.53 -5.97
N ASP A 197 -11.27 -11.35 -6.14
CA ASP A 197 -10.33 -11.26 -7.26
C ASP A 197 -10.53 -12.47 -8.15
N ALA A 198 -10.56 -12.24 -9.46
CA ALA A 198 -10.67 -13.26 -10.47
C ALA A 198 -9.74 -12.96 -11.67
N HIS A 199 -9.42 -13.96 -12.45
CA HIS A 199 -8.63 -13.81 -13.66
C HIS A 199 -9.40 -14.30 -14.89
N LEU A 200 -9.44 -13.49 -15.94
CA LEU A 200 -9.99 -13.91 -17.22
C LEU A 200 -9.16 -15.05 -17.80
N THR A 201 -9.85 -16.11 -18.23
CA THR A 201 -9.24 -17.23 -18.98
C THR A 201 -9.24 -17.00 -20.49
N LYS A 202 -10.03 -16.04 -20.95
CA LYS A 202 -10.16 -15.64 -22.36
C LYS A 202 -10.59 -14.18 -22.45
N ASN A 203 -10.23 -13.52 -23.53
CA ASN A 203 -10.70 -12.16 -23.80
C ASN A 203 -12.21 -12.21 -24.16
N ILE A 204 -13.00 -11.46 -23.39
CA ILE A 204 -14.46 -11.31 -23.60
C ILE A 204 -14.86 -9.87 -23.93
N GLY A 205 -13.88 -9.02 -24.26
CA GLY A 205 -14.13 -7.64 -24.68
C GLY A 205 -14.51 -6.69 -23.52
N LEU A 206 -14.12 -7.01 -22.29
CA LEU A 206 -14.30 -6.06 -21.16
C LEU A 206 -13.51 -4.79 -21.43
N LYS A 207 -14.14 -3.65 -21.20
CA LYS A 207 -13.52 -2.34 -21.35
C LYS A 207 -12.67 -1.99 -20.12
N ASN A 208 -11.74 -1.05 -20.32
CA ASN A 208 -10.92 -0.49 -19.25
C ASN A 208 -11.69 0.60 -18.49
N GLU A 209 -12.71 0.18 -17.79
CA GLU A 209 -13.63 1.04 -17.06
C GLU A 209 -13.68 0.65 -15.59
N LEU A 210 -13.85 1.63 -14.71
CA LEU A 210 -14.22 1.43 -13.33
C LEU A 210 -15.74 1.62 -13.22
N VAL A 211 -16.42 0.69 -12.59
CA VAL A 211 -17.87 0.76 -12.37
C VAL A 211 -18.14 0.78 -10.86
N GLN A 212 -18.70 1.87 -10.38
CA GLN A 212 -19.24 1.99 -9.04
C GLN A 212 -20.75 1.74 -9.10
N VAL A 213 -21.20 0.61 -8.57
CA VAL A 213 -22.62 0.24 -8.54
C VAL A 213 -23.29 0.91 -7.33
N CYS A 214 -24.11 1.91 -7.61
CA CYS A 214 -24.87 2.68 -6.61
C CYS A 214 -26.20 1.99 -6.28
N ASN A 215 -26.15 0.73 -5.87
CA ASN A 215 -27.31 -0.05 -5.45
C ASN A 215 -27.43 0.02 -3.93
N PRO A 216 -28.48 0.66 -3.36
CA PRO A 216 -28.66 0.74 -1.91
C PRO A 216 -28.74 -0.63 -1.22
N SER A 217 -29.29 -1.64 -1.91
CA SER A 217 -29.40 -3.01 -1.37
C SER A 217 -28.08 -3.76 -1.33
N ARG A 218 -27.14 -3.44 -2.22
CA ARG A 218 -25.75 -3.96 -2.24
C ARG A 218 -24.86 -3.06 -3.07
N PRO A 219 -24.27 -2.04 -2.46
CA PRO A 219 -23.24 -1.24 -3.14
C PRO A 219 -22.08 -2.12 -3.56
N GLY A 220 -21.50 -1.82 -4.72
CA GLY A 220 -20.39 -2.60 -5.24
C GLY A 220 -19.48 -1.81 -6.16
N THR A 221 -18.31 -2.35 -6.43
CA THR A 221 -17.32 -1.79 -7.34
C THR A 221 -16.80 -2.90 -8.26
N PHE A 222 -16.59 -2.59 -9.51
CA PHE A 222 -15.93 -3.47 -10.46
C PHE A 222 -14.77 -2.74 -11.13
N LEU A 223 -13.61 -3.43 -11.22
CA LEU A 223 -12.41 -2.94 -11.87
C LEU A 223 -11.81 -4.04 -12.76
N HIS A 224 -11.43 -3.65 -13.99
CA HIS A 224 -10.68 -4.51 -14.90
C HIS A 224 -9.20 -4.08 -14.86
N GLY A 225 -8.40 -4.84 -14.15
CA GLY A 225 -6.97 -4.61 -13.98
C GLY A 225 -6.11 -5.26 -15.07
N ARG A 226 -4.82 -5.21 -14.86
CA ARG A 226 -3.80 -5.73 -15.77
C ARG A 226 -3.88 -7.25 -15.93
N ARG A 227 -3.60 -7.74 -17.16
CA ARG A 227 -3.51 -9.18 -17.50
C ARG A 227 -4.79 -9.98 -17.21
N GLY A 228 -5.94 -9.33 -17.35
CA GLY A 228 -7.21 -9.97 -17.07
C GLY A 228 -7.52 -10.15 -15.59
N HIS A 229 -6.76 -9.51 -14.70
CA HIS A 229 -7.11 -9.43 -13.28
C HIS A 229 -8.37 -8.58 -13.13
N LEU A 230 -9.37 -9.14 -12.45
CA LEU A 230 -10.64 -8.49 -12.16
C LEU A 230 -10.78 -8.36 -10.65
N ARG A 231 -11.20 -7.20 -10.20
CA ARG A 231 -11.57 -6.98 -8.80
C ARG A 231 -13.02 -6.57 -8.71
N PHE A 232 -13.72 -7.22 -7.78
CA PHE A 232 -15.08 -6.92 -7.39
C PHE A 232 -15.09 -6.66 -5.88
N GLU A 233 -15.81 -5.66 -5.48
CA GLU A 233 -16.00 -5.33 -4.06
C GLU A 233 -17.49 -5.14 -3.81
N PHE A 234 -18.05 -5.88 -2.86
CA PHE A 234 -19.47 -5.81 -2.50
C PHE A 234 -19.59 -5.53 -1.00
N ARG A 235 -20.43 -4.55 -0.66
CA ARG A 235 -20.74 -4.30 0.74
C ARG A 235 -21.41 -5.51 1.37
N VAL A 236 -20.92 -5.93 2.53
CA VAL A 236 -21.60 -6.91 3.40
C VAL A 236 -22.74 -6.18 4.09
N MET A 237 -23.97 -6.60 3.83
CA MET A 237 -25.17 -5.98 4.39
C MET A 237 -25.43 -6.53 5.80
N PRO A 238 -26.19 -5.79 6.67
CA PRO A 238 -26.43 -6.21 8.05
C PRO A 238 -27.09 -7.58 8.19
N ASP A 239 -27.88 -7.99 7.20
CA ASP A 239 -28.62 -9.25 7.20
C ASP A 239 -27.84 -10.40 6.51
N ASP A 240 -26.64 -10.15 6.01
CA ASP A 240 -25.81 -11.19 5.38
C ASP A 240 -25.20 -12.11 6.45
N ASP A 241 -25.22 -13.41 6.17
CA ASP A 241 -24.39 -14.38 6.86
C ASP A 241 -22.99 -14.40 6.21
N GLU A 242 -21.98 -14.04 6.99
CA GLU A 242 -20.61 -13.85 6.48
C GLU A 242 -19.95 -15.14 5.95
N ASP A 243 -20.40 -16.30 6.37
CA ASP A 243 -19.88 -17.55 5.84
C ASP A 243 -20.54 -17.89 4.52
N SER A 244 -21.85 -17.71 4.42
CA SER A 244 -22.63 -17.98 3.20
C SER A 244 -22.23 -17.08 2.04
N ILE A 245 -21.97 -15.78 2.27
CA ILE A 245 -21.61 -14.85 1.17
C ILE A 245 -20.21 -15.11 0.58
N LYS A 246 -19.34 -15.85 1.29
CA LYS A 246 -18.02 -16.28 0.81
C LYS A 246 -18.08 -17.60 0.04
N GLU A 247 -19.21 -18.31 0.07
CA GLU A 247 -19.37 -19.56 -0.68
C GLU A 247 -19.20 -19.32 -2.18
N GLU A 248 -18.45 -20.17 -2.81
CA GLU A 248 -18.11 -20.01 -4.23
C GLU A 248 -19.33 -19.85 -5.13
N ALA A 249 -20.43 -20.56 -4.84
CA ALA A 249 -21.66 -20.47 -5.63
C ALA A 249 -22.27 -19.06 -5.54
N TYR A 250 -22.35 -18.48 -4.34
CA TYR A 250 -22.88 -17.14 -4.12
C TYR A 250 -21.96 -16.06 -4.71
N VAL A 251 -20.64 -16.24 -4.59
CA VAL A 251 -19.67 -15.34 -5.21
C VAL A 251 -19.88 -15.28 -6.72
N TRP A 252 -20.03 -16.45 -7.40
CA TRP A 252 -20.28 -16.48 -8.84
C TRP A 252 -21.63 -15.87 -9.24
N GLU A 253 -22.64 -15.93 -8.37
CA GLU A 253 -23.91 -15.22 -8.59
C GLU A 253 -23.67 -13.70 -8.58
N LEU A 254 -22.92 -13.17 -7.62
CA LEU A 254 -22.56 -11.75 -7.56
C LEU A 254 -21.74 -11.28 -8.77
N LEU A 255 -20.84 -12.13 -9.28
CA LEU A 255 -19.97 -11.82 -10.43
C LEU A 255 -20.67 -11.97 -11.78
N SER A 256 -21.83 -12.65 -11.82
CA SER A 256 -22.51 -13.06 -13.05
C SER A 256 -22.85 -11.95 -14.05
N PRO A 257 -23.06 -10.66 -13.65
CA PRO A 257 -23.24 -9.57 -14.60
C PRO A 257 -22.02 -9.31 -15.51
N TRP A 258 -20.83 -9.71 -15.08
CA TRP A 258 -19.55 -9.44 -15.78
C TRP A 258 -18.89 -10.71 -16.31
N VAL A 259 -18.81 -11.75 -15.47
CA VAL A 259 -18.07 -12.99 -15.75
C VAL A 259 -18.74 -14.21 -15.15
N ASN A 260 -18.30 -15.39 -15.63
CA ASN A 260 -18.75 -16.68 -15.13
C ASN A 260 -17.61 -17.72 -15.18
N LYS A 261 -17.84 -18.94 -14.66
CA LYS A 261 -16.86 -20.03 -14.59
C LYS A 261 -16.29 -20.48 -15.95
N ASN A 262 -16.92 -20.13 -17.09
CA ASN A 262 -16.43 -20.49 -18.41
C ASN A 262 -15.41 -19.46 -18.96
N ASN A 263 -15.31 -18.28 -18.36
CA ASN A 263 -14.46 -17.20 -18.86
C ASN A 263 -13.56 -16.56 -17.80
N ALA A 264 -13.69 -16.95 -16.53
CA ALA A 264 -12.83 -16.49 -15.46
C ALA A 264 -12.57 -17.57 -14.40
N LEU A 265 -11.47 -17.46 -13.69
CA LEU A 265 -11.12 -18.25 -12.52
C LEU A 265 -11.16 -17.34 -11.29
N LEU A 266 -11.89 -17.78 -10.27
CA LEU A 266 -11.90 -17.11 -8.98
C LEU A 266 -10.56 -17.37 -8.24
N GLU A 267 -9.84 -16.32 -7.92
CA GLU A 267 -8.58 -16.40 -7.16
C GLU A 267 -8.85 -16.30 -5.66
N ARG A 268 -9.75 -15.39 -5.29
CA ARG A 268 -10.01 -15.08 -3.89
C ARG A 268 -11.42 -14.50 -3.69
N ALA A 269 -12.00 -14.84 -2.55
CA ALA A 269 -13.14 -14.14 -1.97
C ALA A 269 -12.91 -14.01 -0.46
N ALA A 270 -12.80 -12.79 0.03
CA ALA A 270 -12.49 -12.52 1.43
C ALA A 270 -13.19 -11.26 1.94
N ILE A 271 -13.66 -11.31 3.18
CA ILE A 271 -14.27 -10.15 3.84
C ILE A 271 -13.17 -9.34 4.53
N TYR A 272 -13.16 -8.04 4.25
CA TYR A 272 -12.32 -7.05 4.91
C TYR A 272 -13.18 -6.04 5.64
N THR A 273 -12.75 -5.68 6.83
CA THR A 273 -13.32 -4.52 7.53
C THR A 273 -12.47 -3.30 7.20
N PHE A 274 -13.10 -2.32 6.58
CA PHE A 274 -12.45 -1.05 6.29
C PHE A 274 -12.82 -0.02 7.36
N HIS A 275 -11.82 0.71 7.79
CA HIS A 275 -11.93 1.75 8.80
C HIS A 275 -11.56 3.11 8.20
N ALA A 276 -12.10 4.19 8.76
CA ALA A 276 -11.56 5.52 8.57
C ALA A 276 -10.98 5.96 9.90
N CYS A 277 -9.67 5.96 10.02
CA CYS A 277 -9.01 6.37 11.25
C CYS A 277 -7.66 7.04 10.95
N ILE A 278 -7.24 7.90 11.86
CA ILE A 278 -5.99 8.65 11.78
C ILE A 278 -5.28 8.61 13.14
N ALA A 279 -3.96 8.48 13.12
CA ALA A 279 -3.17 8.53 14.34
C ALA A 279 -3.19 9.92 14.96
N GLU A 280 -3.36 10.00 16.27
CA GLU A 280 -3.38 11.26 17.05
C GLU A 280 -2.05 12.04 16.91
N LYS A 281 -0.95 11.33 16.74
CA LYS A 281 0.37 11.87 16.41
C LYS A 281 1.12 10.91 15.49
N TRP A 282 2.04 11.44 14.69
CA TRP A 282 2.73 10.67 13.64
C TRP A 282 4.19 10.42 13.94
N ASN A 283 4.69 10.98 15.06
CA ASN A 283 6.05 10.76 15.50
C ASN A 283 6.19 10.89 17.00
N GLU A 284 7.24 10.27 17.51
CA GLU A 284 7.75 10.49 18.85
C GLU A 284 9.28 10.43 18.84
N ASN A 285 9.95 11.55 19.16
CA ASN A 285 11.40 11.73 19.10
C ASN A 285 12.00 11.32 17.75
N ASN A 286 12.65 10.13 17.68
CA ASN A 286 13.33 9.62 16.48
C ASN A 286 12.53 8.58 15.72
N VAL A 287 11.28 8.34 16.10
CA VAL A 287 10.41 7.32 15.51
C VAL A 287 9.20 7.97 14.87
N PHE A 288 8.93 7.60 13.61
CA PHE A 288 7.84 8.12 12.78
C PHE A 288 6.99 6.98 12.26
N ILE A 289 5.72 7.25 11.96
CA ILE A 289 4.82 6.31 11.27
C ILE A 289 4.28 6.95 9.99
N ALA A 290 4.02 6.13 8.98
CA ALA A 290 3.48 6.55 7.68
C ALA A 290 2.63 5.47 7.04
N GLY A 291 1.78 5.84 6.07
CA GLY A 291 0.85 4.95 5.41
C GLY A 291 -0.17 4.37 6.38
N ASP A 292 -0.57 3.12 6.18
CA ASP A 292 -1.61 2.46 7.00
C ASP A 292 -1.25 2.39 8.50
N ALA A 293 0.01 2.55 8.85
CA ALA A 293 0.44 2.68 10.24
C ALA A 293 -0.06 3.98 10.89
N ALA A 294 -0.18 5.05 10.10
CA ALA A 294 -0.62 6.37 10.55
C ALA A 294 -2.10 6.65 10.26
N HIS A 295 -2.64 6.12 9.19
CA HIS A 295 -4.04 6.35 8.79
C HIS A 295 -4.57 5.18 7.95
N GLN A 296 -5.83 4.90 8.13
CA GLN A 296 -6.57 3.91 7.34
C GLN A 296 -7.80 4.59 6.75
N MET A 297 -8.16 4.22 5.53
CA MET A 297 -9.28 4.82 4.83
C MET A 297 -10.13 3.77 4.12
N PRO A 298 -11.40 4.08 3.82
CA PRO A 298 -12.24 3.23 3.00
C PRO A 298 -11.62 2.97 1.62
N PRO A 299 -11.96 1.86 0.95
CA PRO A 299 -11.32 1.44 -0.31
C PRO A 299 -11.70 2.32 -1.51
N PHE A 300 -12.58 3.28 -1.32
CA PHE A 300 -13.10 4.13 -2.39
C PHE A 300 -11.98 4.88 -3.11
N MET A 301 -12.03 4.84 -4.44
CA MET A 301 -11.03 5.41 -5.34
C MET A 301 -9.61 4.84 -5.19
N GLY A 302 -9.42 3.78 -4.42
CA GLY A 302 -8.12 3.12 -4.25
C GLY A 302 -7.03 3.99 -3.64
N ALA A 303 -7.38 4.96 -2.80
CA ALA A 303 -6.48 6.04 -2.37
C ALA A 303 -5.46 5.64 -1.29
N GLY A 304 -5.64 4.52 -0.59
CA GLY A 304 -4.84 4.17 0.60
C GLY A 304 -3.33 4.12 0.35
N MET A 305 -2.89 3.35 -0.63
CA MET A 305 -1.48 3.26 -0.99
C MET A 305 -0.94 4.62 -1.43
N GLY A 306 -1.68 5.33 -2.27
CA GLY A 306 -1.29 6.63 -2.79
C GLY A 306 -1.09 7.68 -1.70
N THR A 307 -1.96 7.69 -0.69
CA THR A 307 -1.82 8.59 0.46
C THR A 307 -0.55 8.28 1.24
N GLY A 308 -0.25 7.00 1.49
CA GLY A 308 1.01 6.60 2.14
C GLY A 308 2.26 6.97 1.32
N ILE A 309 2.19 6.92 0.00
CA ILE A 309 3.29 7.39 -0.87
C ILE A 309 3.46 8.91 -0.78
N ARG A 310 2.36 9.66 -0.67
CA ARG A 310 2.41 11.12 -0.41
C ARG A 310 3.03 11.44 0.93
N ASP A 311 2.68 10.69 1.98
CA ASP A 311 3.29 10.86 3.31
C ASP A 311 4.80 10.80 3.22
N VAL A 312 5.34 9.73 2.63
CA VAL A 312 6.78 9.50 2.58
C VAL A 312 7.49 10.43 1.60
N SER A 313 6.82 10.88 0.55
CA SER A 313 7.36 11.89 -0.36
C SER A 313 7.51 13.24 0.34
N ASN A 314 6.52 13.64 1.15
CA ASN A 314 6.59 14.84 1.98
C ASN A 314 7.62 14.70 3.11
N LEU A 315 7.76 13.50 3.68
CA LEU A 315 8.66 13.24 4.79
C LEU A 315 10.13 13.21 4.37
N ALA A 316 10.46 12.65 3.21
CA ALA A 316 11.84 12.40 2.80
C ALA A 316 12.70 13.68 2.68
N TRP A 317 12.19 14.76 2.11
CA TRP A 317 12.92 16.02 2.01
C TRP A 317 13.07 16.72 3.37
N LYS A 318 12.11 16.54 4.28
CA LYS A 318 12.17 17.04 5.66
C LYS A 318 13.28 16.34 6.45
N VAL A 319 13.39 15.02 6.29
CA VAL A 319 14.48 14.22 6.87
C VAL A 319 15.84 14.71 6.36
N ASP A 320 15.95 15.01 5.06
CA ASP A 320 17.17 15.56 4.47
C ASP A 320 17.55 16.92 5.08
N LEU A 321 16.58 17.81 5.26
CA LEU A 321 16.79 19.10 5.91
C LEU A 321 17.21 18.94 7.38
N PHE A 322 16.57 18.01 8.10
CA PHE A 322 16.91 17.69 9.47
C PHE A 322 18.35 17.18 9.60
N PHE A 323 18.76 16.22 8.79
CA PHE A 323 20.13 15.70 8.83
C PHE A 323 21.20 16.73 8.43
N LYS A 324 20.82 17.72 7.61
CA LYS A 324 21.67 18.86 7.26
C LYS A 324 21.66 19.99 8.28
N ASN A 325 21.00 19.79 9.42
CA ASN A 325 20.81 20.81 10.48
C ASN A 325 20.18 22.12 9.96
N LYS A 326 19.26 22.02 8.98
CA LYS A 326 18.56 23.15 8.39
C LYS A 326 17.15 23.36 8.97
N CYS A 327 16.67 22.45 9.78
CA CYS A 327 15.41 22.52 10.50
C CYS A 327 15.45 21.71 11.79
N SER A 328 14.46 21.95 12.69
CA SER A 328 14.17 21.09 13.83
C SER A 328 13.36 19.86 13.42
N LYS A 329 13.07 18.99 14.38
CA LYS A 329 12.16 17.84 14.17
C LYS A 329 10.68 18.25 14.06
N ASP A 330 10.36 19.50 14.30
CA ASP A 330 8.97 20.00 14.31
C ASP A 330 8.50 20.45 12.92
N ILE A 331 9.35 20.35 11.89
CA ILE A 331 8.98 20.63 10.49
C ILE A 331 8.06 19.55 9.95
#